data_6bc96fe98e9d96cb7b54c1419873b038
#
_entry.id   6bc96fe98e9d96cb7b54c1419873b038
#
_cell.length_a   1.000
_cell.length_b   1.000
_cell.length_c   1.000
_cell.angle_alpha   90.00
_cell.angle_beta   90.00
_cell.angle_gamma   90.00
#
_symmetry.space_group_name_H-M   'P 1'
#
loop_
_entity.id
_entity.type
_entity.pdbx_description
1 polymer ?
#
loop_
_entity_poly.entity_id
_entity_poly.type
_entity_poly.pdbx_seq_one_letter_code
_entity_poly.pdbx_strand_id
1 'polypeptide(L)'
;ERQLLITVGSIQFVLVKGSDVPIYVEQGVADVGIVGSDVLEESNYTINNLLDLPFGNCHFALASKPETTTFTKVATSYMKTARKYFESQGLDVELVKLSGSIELACLVDMVDGIVDIVQTGTTLKSNGLVEKDTIKNINAKLITNKQSYFKKSTEIDDLIQTLEVSLIDYK
;
A
#
# COMPACT_ATOMS: atom_id res chain seq x y z
N GLU A 1 -11.88 -13.87 -20.27
CA GLU A 1 -10.87 -14.75 -19.66
C GLU A 1 -9.77 -13.88 -19.06
N ARG A 2 -9.44 -14.09 -17.77
CA ARG A 2 -8.45 -13.25 -17.08
C ARG A 2 -7.05 -13.78 -17.42
N GLN A 3 -6.31 -13.07 -18.26
CA GLN A 3 -4.91 -13.36 -18.51
C GLN A 3 -4.05 -12.86 -17.34
N LEU A 4 -3.24 -13.76 -16.78
CA LEU A 4 -2.32 -13.47 -15.68
C LEU A 4 -0.86 -13.26 -16.16
N LEU A 5 -0.57 -13.68 -17.39
CA LEU A 5 0.70 -13.50 -18.07
C LEU A 5 0.46 -12.82 -19.42
N ILE A 6 1.11 -11.69 -19.65
CA ILE A 6 1.01 -10.91 -20.88
C ILE A 6 2.41 -10.57 -21.35
N THR A 7 2.73 -10.86 -22.62
CA THR A 7 4.02 -10.53 -23.22
C THR A 7 3.88 -9.36 -24.19
N VAL A 8 4.68 -8.33 -24.00
CA VAL A 8 4.77 -7.16 -24.89
C VAL A 8 6.24 -6.93 -25.22
N GLY A 9 6.61 -7.20 -26.47
CA GLY A 9 8.01 -7.13 -26.88
C GLY A 9 8.89 -8.12 -26.10
N SER A 10 9.90 -7.61 -25.44
CA SER A 10 10.84 -8.39 -24.59
C SER A 10 10.41 -8.47 -23.13
N ILE A 11 9.28 -7.84 -22.75
CA ILE A 11 8.81 -7.77 -21.38
C ILE A 11 7.64 -8.72 -21.18
N GLN A 12 7.71 -9.53 -20.14
CA GLN A 12 6.60 -10.36 -19.67
C GLN A 12 6.01 -9.73 -18.40
N PHE A 13 4.73 -9.42 -18.45
CA PHE A 13 3.97 -8.92 -17.30
C PHE A 13 3.30 -10.08 -16.57
N VAL A 14 3.49 -10.12 -15.26
CA VAL A 14 2.84 -11.07 -14.34
C VAL A 14 1.84 -10.29 -13.50
N LEU A 15 0.55 -10.59 -13.64
CA LEU A 15 -0.52 -9.89 -12.95
C LEU A 15 -0.90 -10.64 -11.68
N VAL A 16 -0.51 -10.11 -10.54
CA VAL A 16 -0.78 -10.68 -9.22
C VAL A 16 -1.48 -9.68 -8.31
N LYS A 17 -1.96 -10.14 -7.16
CA LYS A 17 -2.49 -9.26 -6.13
C LYS A 17 -1.35 -8.35 -5.61
N GLY A 18 -1.65 -7.07 -5.38
CA GLY A 18 -0.64 -6.10 -4.95
C GLY A 18 0.15 -6.53 -3.71
N SER A 19 -0.51 -7.17 -2.74
CA SER A 19 0.15 -7.73 -1.55
C SER A 19 1.19 -8.82 -1.83
N ASP A 20 1.11 -9.46 -3.00
CA ASP A 20 1.97 -10.58 -3.37
C ASP A 20 3.16 -10.15 -4.24
N VAL A 21 3.10 -8.96 -4.83
CA VAL A 21 4.15 -8.43 -5.71
C VAL A 21 5.55 -8.51 -5.07
N PRO A 22 5.77 -8.07 -3.82
CA PRO A 22 7.10 -8.12 -3.23
C PRO A 22 7.67 -9.53 -3.10
N ILE A 23 6.82 -10.53 -2.86
CA ILE A 23 7.24 -11.93 -2.75
C ILE A 23 7.70 -12.45 -4.12
N TYR A 24 6.97 -12.15 -5.20
CA TYR A 24 7.36 -12.55 -6.55
C TYR A 24 8.71 -11.93 -6.96
N VAL A 25 8.94 -10.69 -6.57
CA VAL A 25 10.21 -9.99 -6.81
C VAL A 25 11.32 -10.56 -5.94
N GLU A 26 11.09 -10.74 -4.65
CA GLU A 26 12.09 -11.28 -3.71
C GLU A 26 12.55 -12.68 -4.11
N GLN A 27 11.63 -13.54 -4.55
CA GLN A 27 11.92 -14.90 -5.02
C GLN A 27 12.56 -14.95 -6.42
N GLY A 28 12.70 -13.82 -7.10
CA GLY A 28 13.29 -13.72 -8.44
C GLY A 28 12.40 -14.27 -9.55
N VAL A 29 11.12 -14.53 -9.27
CA VAL A 29 10.13 -14.88 -10.30
C VAL A 29 9.87 -13.71 -11.22
N ALA A 30 9.81 -12.51 -10.66
CA ALA A 30 9.82 -11.24 -11.38
C ALA A 30 11.13 -10.49 -11.09
N ASP A 31 11.73 -9.90 -12.12
CA ASP A 31 12.93 -9.07 -11.96
C ASP A 31 12.59 -7.72 -11.29
N VAL A 32 11.44 -7.16 -11.65
CA VAL A 32 10.95 -5.85 -11.22
C VAL A 32 9.49 -5.96 -10.83
N GLY A 33 9.04 -5.12 -9.91
CA GLY A 33 7.64 -5.01 -9.52
C GLY A 33 7.20 -3.57 -9.26
N ILE A 34 5.90 -3.33 -9.43
CA ILE A 34 5.25 -2.09 -9.03
C ILE A 34 4.28 -2.41 -7.91
N VAL A 35 4.43 -1.74 -6.78
CA VAL A 35 3.67 -2.01 -5.56
C VAL A 35 3.51 -0.73 -4.73
N GLY A 36 2.43 -0.65 -3.96
CA GLY A 36 2.21 0.45 -3.03
C GLY A 36 3.19 0.44 -1.85
N SER A 37 3.58 1.62 -1.39
CA SER A 37 4.42 1.76 -0.20
C SER A 37 3.78 1.18 1.06
N ASP A 38 2.46 1.12 1.11
CA ASP A 38 1.67 0.49 2.18
C ASP A 38 2.02 -0.99 2.37
N VAL A 39 2.12 -1.73 1.26
CA VAL A 39 2.48 -3.15 1.27
C VAL A 39 3.91 -3.36 1.76
N LEU A 40 4.84 -2.52 1.29
CA LEU A 40 6.26 -2.62 1.66
C LEU A 40 6.52 -2.35 3.14
N GLU A 41 5.71 -1.49 3.75
CA GLU A 41 5.87 -1.11 5.16
C GLU A 41 5.33 -2.16 6.14
N GLU A 42 4.35 -2.96 5.73
CA GLU A 42 3.77 -4.01 6.59
C GLU A 42 4.70 -5.21 6.82
N SER A 43 5.65 -5.45 5.92
CA SER A 43 6.58 -6.56 6.01
C SER A 43 8.01 -6.15 5.65
N ASN A 44 8.96 -6.99 6.02
CA ASN A 44 10.35 -6.80 5.65
C ASN A 44 10.67 -7.70 4.45
N TYR A 45 11.00 -7.07 3.32
CA TYR A 45 11.38 -7.76 2.10
C TYR A 45 12.85 -7.51 1.74
N THR A 46 13.52 -8.52 1.20
CA THR A 46 14.91 -8.42 0.74
C THR A 46 14.94 -8.01 -0.74
N ILE A 47 14.59 -6.76 -0.99
CA ILE A 47 14.47 -6.15 -2.33
C ILE A 47 15.18 -4.78 -2.35
N ASN A 48 15.40 -4.23 -3.54
CA ASN A 48 15.78 -2.83 -3.71
C ASN A 48 14.54 -1.99 -4.07
N ASN A 49 14.44 -0.82 -3.47
CA ASN A 49 13.47 0.21 -3.85
C ASN A 49 14.20 1.20 -4.77
N LEU A 50 13.76 1.28 -6.02
CA LEU A 50 14.48 2.03 -7.06
C LEU A 50 13.90 3.41 -7.32
N LEU A 51 12.57 3.52 -7.36
CA LEU A 51 11.90 4.73 -7.81
C LEU A 51 10.55 4.90 -7.14
N ASP A 52 10.26 6.13 -6.74
CA ASP A 52 8.91 6.55 -6.36
C ASP A 52 8.15 6.97 -7.61
N LEU A 53 6.96 6.39 -7.80
CA LEU A 53 6.14 6.66 -8.96
C LEU A 53 5.06 7.69 -8.63
N PRO A 54 4.72 8.63 -9.56
CA PRO A 54 3.83 9.75 -9.29
C PRO A 54 2.33 9.36 -9.37
N PHE A 55 2.00 8.09 -9.22
CA PHE A 55 0.63 7.60 -9.26
C PHE A 55 0.32 6.66 -8.09
N GLY A 56 -0.95 6.28 -7.96
CA GLY A 56 -1.42 5.46 -6.84
C GLY A 56 -1.46 6.25 -5.54
N ASN A 57 -1.53 7.59 -5.62
CA ASN A 57 -1.54 8.46 -4.46
C ASN A 57 -2.82 8.26 -3.64
N CYS A 58 -2.63 7.89 -2.41
CA CYS A 58 -3.63 7.77 -1.37
C CYS A 58 -2.96 8.00 -0.01
N HIS A 59 -3.69 7.85 1.08
CA HIS A 59 -3.10 8.00 2.40
C HIS A 59 -3.72 7.04 3.40
N PHE A 60 -2.98 6.71 4.45
CA PHE A 60 -3.54 6.10 5.63
C PHE A 60 -4.24 7.15 6.47
N ALA A 61 -5.44 6.84 6.94
CA ALA A 61 -6.21 7.67 7.83
C ALA A 61 -6.73 6.90 9.03
N LEU A 62 -6.84 7.59 10.15
CA LEU A 62 -7.70 7.21 11.27
C LEU A 62 -9.09 7.75 10.97
N ALA A 63 -10.10 6.89 10.96
CA ALA A 63 -11.48 7.27 10.72
C ALA A 63 -12.41 6.64 11.75
N SER A 64 -13.54 7.29 12.00
CA SER A 64 -14.55 6.84 12.95
C SER A 64 -15.90 7.49 12.70
N LYS A 65 -16.90 7.16 13.51
CA LYS A 65 -18.15 7.93 13.59
C LYS A 65 -17.82 9.38 14.00
N PRO A 66 -18.61 10.38 13.54
CA PRO A 66 -18.33 11.78 13.82
C PRO A 66 -18.21 12.13 15.31
N GLU A 67 -19.04 11.51 16.16
CA GLU A 67 -19.09 11.72 17.59
C GLU A 67 -17.95 11.09 18.39
N THR A 68 -17.18 10.19 17.80
CA THR A 68 -16.07 9.51 18.48
C THR A 68 -14.93 10.51 18.77
N THR A 69 -14.51 10.59 20.02
CA THR A 69 -13.43 11.48 20.48
C THR A 69 -12.25 10.75 21.08
N THR A 70 -12.43 9.49 21.48
CA THR A 70 -11.40 8.66 22.12
C THR A 70 -11.30 7.32 21.42
N PHE A 71 -10.10 6.78 21.36
CA PHE A 71 -9.81 5.52 20.71
C PHE A 71 -9.14 4.56 21.71
N THR A 72 -9.82 3.45 22.01
CA THR A 72 -9.30 2.36 22.84
C THR A 72 -9.15 1.07 22.06
N LYS A 73 -9.96 0.89 21.00
CA LYS A 73 -9.97 -0.29 20.16
C LYS A 73 -10.18 0.10 18.69
N VAL A 74 -9.24 -0.27 17.83
CA VAL A 74 -9.21 0.14 16.42
C VAL A 74 -8.98 -1.07 15.51
N ALA A 75 -9.77 -1.19 14.45
CA ALA A 75 -9.60 -2.24 13.44
C ALA A 75 -8.74 -1.76 12.28
N THR A 76 -7.93 -2.68 11.72
CA THR A 76 -7.09 -2.39 10.57
C THR A 76 -6.63 -3.68 9.87
N SER A 77 -6.34 -3.60 8.57
CA SER A 77 -5.55 -4.61 7.85
C SER A 77 -4.05 -4.36 7.99
N TYR A 78 -3.64 -3.17 8.42
CA TYR A 78 -2.27 -2.65 8.41
C TYR A 78 -1.75 -2.49 9.85
N MET A 79 -1.51 -3.63 10.51
CA MET A 79 -1.19 -3.71 11.93
C MET A 79 0.09 -2.94 12.30
N LYS A 80 1.13 -3.02 11.46
CA LYS A 80 2.41 -2.36 11.73
C LYS A 80 2.30 -0.84 11.62
N THR A 81 1.61 -0.36 10.58
CA THR A 81 1.35 1.06 10.35
C THR A 81 0.52 1.65 11.49
N ALA A 82 -0.59 1.00 11.85
CA ALA A 82 -1.46 1.46 12.92
C ALA A 82 -0.73 1.48 14.28
N ARG A 83 0.04 0.43 14.59
CA ARG A 83 0.81 0.36 15.84
C ARG A 83 1.80 1.52 15.94
N LYS A 84 2.59 1.77 14.91
CA LYS A 84 3.54 2.89 14.88
C LYS A 84 2.86 4.24 15.07
N TYR A 85 1.71 4.42 14.45
CA TYR A 85 0.94 5.66 14.59
C TYR A 85 0.52 5.89 16.04
N PHE A 86 -0.15 4.94 16.69
CA PHE A 86 -0.62 5.11 18.07
C PHE A 86 0.53 5.22 19.07
N GLU A 87 1.60 4.46 18.88
CA GLU A 87 2.83 4.59 19.69
C GLU A 87 3.42 6.02 19.57
N SER A 88 3.44 6.60 18.36
CA SER A 88 3.93 7.96 18.15
C SER A 88 3.06 9.03 18.82
N GLN A 89 1.78 8.73 19.00
CA GLN A 89 0.83 9.60 19.74
C GLN A 89 0.83 9.36 21.25
N GLY A 90 1.61 8.37 21.73
CA GLY A 90 1.61 7.99 23.15
C GLY A 90 0.29 7.35 23.61
N LEU A 91 -0.45 6.75 22.68
CA LEU A 91 -1.76 6.14 22.94
C LEU A 91 -1.63 4.61 22.97
N ASP A 92 -2.19 4.01 24.03
CA ASP A 92 -2.33 2.57 24.15
C ASP A 92 -3.69 2.15 23.59
N VAL A 93 -3.68 1.57 22.37
CA VAL A 93 -4.87 1.17 21.64
C VAL A 93 -4.81 -0.32 21.30
N GLU A 94 -5.88 -1.04 21.61
CA GLU A 94 -6.05 -2.42 21.18
C GLU A 94 -6.28 -2.46 19.66
N LEU A 95 -5.44 -3.18 18.92
CA LEU A 95 -5.59 -3.34 17.48
C LEU A 95 -6.24 -4.68 17.12
N VAL A 96 -7.30 -4.62 16.31
CA VAL A 96 -8.02 -5.78 15.79
C VAL A 96 -7.68 -5.93 14.30
N LYS A 97 -7.07 -7.06 13.93
CA LYS A 97 -6.74 -7.35 12.53
C LYS A 97 -7.98 -7.83 11.77
N LEU A 98 -8.36 -7.10 10.74
CA LEU A 98 -9.38 -7.50 9.77
C LEU A 98 -8.82 -7.47 8.35
N SER A 99 -9.38 -8.28 7.46
CA SER A 99 -8.89 -8.40 6.07
C SER A 99 -9.80 -7.76 5.03
N GLY A 100 -10.90 -7.14 5.44
CA GLY A 100 -11.84 -6.45 4.54
C GLY A 100 -13.08 -5.98 5.28
N SER A 101 -13.88 -5.12 4.64
CA SER A 101 -15.10 -4.51 5.19
C SER A 101 -14.87 -3.90 6.58
N ILE A 102 -13.76 -3.20 6.74
CA ILE A 102 -13.28 -2.68 8.03
C ILE A 102 -14.27 -1.64 8.58
N GLU A 103 -14.90 -0.86 7.70
CA GLU A 103 -15.89 0.15 8.05
C GLU A 103 -17.06 -0.46 8.84
N LEU A 104 -17.46 -1.69 8.51
CA LEU A 104 -18.53 -2.40 9.21
C LEU A 104 -18.22 -2.57 10.70
N ALA A 105 -16.98 -2.84 11.06
CA ALA A 105 -16.58 -3.00 12.46
C ALA A 105 -16.85 -1.75 13.31
N CYS A 106 -16.71 -0.58 12.70
CA CYS A 106 -17.03 0.69 13.33
C CYS A 106 -18.56 0.92 13.42
N LEU A 107 -19.29 0.55 12.37
CA LEU A 107 -20.75 0.73 12.33
C LEU A 107 -21.50 -0.14 13.35
N VAL A 108 -21.01 -1.33 13.63
CA VAL A 108 -21.61 -2.26 14.61
C VAL A 108 -21.02 -2.11 16.03
N ASP A 109 -20.28 -1.05 16.29
CA ASP A 109 -19.64 -0.76 17.57
C ASP A 109 -18.70 -1.87 18.09
N MET A 110 -18.09 -2.63 17.19
CA MET A 110 -17.05 -3.59 17.53
C MET A 110 -15.74 -2.89 17.90
N VAL A 111 -15.49 -1.73 17.28
CA VAL A 111 -14.32 -0.87 17.49
C VAL A 111 -14.72 0.60 17.50
N ASP A 112 -13.88 1.44 18.11
CA ASP A 112 -14.10 2.90 18.17
C ASP A 112 -13.74 3.59 16.85
N GLY A 113 -12.78 3.02 16.11
CA GLY A 113 -12.30 3.58 14.87
C GLY A 113 -11.60 2.53 14.01
N ILE A 114 -11.16 2.98 12.85
CA ILE A 114 -10.42 2.18 11.87
C ILE A 114 -9.18 2.93 11.40
N VAL A 115 -8.14 2.17 11.05
CA VAL A 115 -7.01 2.67 10.25
C VAL A 115 -7.05 1.97 8.92
N ASP A 116 -7.24 2.73 7.85
CA ASP A 116 -7.36 2.22 6.50
C ASP A 116 -6.83 3.21 5.47
N ILE A 117 -6.75 2.75 4.22
CA ILE A 117 -6.34 3.56 3.08
C ILE A 117 -7.53 4.36 2.58
N VAL A 118 -7.31 5.66 2.40
CA VAL A 118 -8.27 6.60 1.83
C VAL A 118 -7.69 7.19 0.54
N GLN A 119 -8.44 7.08 -0.54
CA GLN A 119 -8.09 7.73 -1.81
C GLN A 119 -8.97 8.97 -2.04
N THR A 120 -10.28 8.79 -2.07
CA THR A 120 -11.26 9.88 -2.29
C THR A 120 -12.14 10.16 -1.08
N GLY A 121 -12.11 9.29 -0.09
CA GLY A 121 -12.99 9.36 1.09
C GLY A 121 -14.46 8.97 0.82
N THR A 122 -14.79 8.57 -0.39
CA THR A 122 -16.17 8.22 -0.77
C THR A 122 -16.71 7.06 0.07
N THR A 123 -15.92 6.01 0.28
CA THR A 123 -16.33 4.84 1.06
C THR A 123 -16.61 5.20 2.52
N LEU A 124 -15.74 5.98 3.15
CA LEU A 124 -15.96 6.47 4.51
C LEU A 124 -17.26 7.28 4.60
N LYS A 125 -17.42 8.26 3.71
CA LYS A 125 -18.59 9.12 3.66
C LYS A 125 -19.88 8.35 3.43
N SER A 126 -19.88 7.36 2.53
CA SER A 126 -21.05 6.52 2.24
C SER A 126 -21.48 5.66 3.44
N ASN A 127 -20.57 5.40 4.36
CA ASN A 127 -20.82 4.66 5.60
C ASN A 127 -20.97 5.58 6.84
N GLY A 128 -21.09 6.89 6.64
CA GLY A 128 -21.26 7.86 7.74
C GLY A 128 -20.02 8.00 8.64
N LEU A 129 -18.86 7.59 8.16
CA LEU A 129 -17.59 7.75 8.85
C LEU A 129 -16.88 9.01 8.38
N VAL A 130 -16.07 9.58 9.25
CA VAL A 130 -15.24 10.75 8.98
C VAL A 130 -13.79 10.47 9.26
N GLU A 131 -12.93 11.06 8.47
CA GLU A 131 -11.49 11.05 8.70
C GLU A 131 -11.17 11.93 9.90
N LYS A 132 -10.47 11.38 10.88
CA LYS A 132 -10.07 12.05 12.12
C LYS A 132 -8.63 12.55 12.05
N ASP A 133 -7.76 11.79 11.37
CA ASP A 133 -6.37 12.17 11.19
C ASP A 133 -5.79 11.49 9.94
N THR A 134 -4.89 12.20 9.27
CA THR A 134 -4.07 11.65 8.17
C THR A 134 -2.78 11.12 8.74
N ILE A 135 -2.56 9.82 8.61
CA ILE A 135 -1.41 9.14 9.21
C ILE A 135 -0.16 9.25 8.32
N LYS A 136 -0.31 8.90 7.05
CA LYS A 136 0.82 8.84 6.11
C LYS A 136 0.37 8.78 4.67
N ASN A 137 1.08 9.47 3.78
CA ASN A 137 0.87 9.36 2.35
C ASN A 137 1.43 8.04 1.80
N ILE A 138 0.76 7.51 0.78
CA ILE A 138 1.09 6.28 0.07
C ILE A 138 1.29 6.64 -1.40
N ASN A 139 2.30 6.05 -2.01
CA ASN A 139 2.56 6.13 -3.45
C ASN A 139 3.00 4.76 -3.98
N ALA A 140 2.92 4.59 -5.30
CA ALA A 140 3.48 3.42 -5.95
C ALA A 140 5.02 3.50 -5.98
N LYS A 141 5.66 2.35 -5.88
CA LYS A 141 7.11 2.19 -5.91
C LYS A 141 7.52 1.16 -6.93
N LEU A 142 8.63 1.42 -7.61
CA LEU A 142 9.32 0.45 -8.44
C LEU A 142 10.36 -0.27 -7.59
N ILE A 143 10.22 -1.58 -7.48
CA ILE A 143 11.11 -2.46 -6.72
C ILE A 143 11.80 -3.47 -7.62
N THR A 144 12.94 -3.98 -7.22
CA THR A 144 13.67 -5.00 -7.98
C THR A 144 14.25 -6.09 -7.07
N ASN A 145 14.33 -7.29 -7.63
CA ASN A 145 15.14 -8.37 -7.07
C ASN A 145 16.62 -7.97 -7.07
N LYS A 146 17.31 -8.18 -5.95
CA LYS A 146 18.72 -7.77 -5.80
C LYS A 146 19.65 -8.43 -6.81
N GLN A 147 19.47 -9.72 -7.08
CA GLN A 147 20.30 -10.43 -8.04
C GLN A 147 19.97 -10.03 -9.49
N SER A 148 18.69 -9.82 -9.80
CA SER A 148 18.26 -9.34 -11.11
C SER A 148 18.84 -7.96 -11.41
N TYR A 149 18.84 -7.05 -10.43
CA TYR A 149 19.45 -5.73 -10.60
C TYR A 149 20.94 -5.84 -10.91
N PHE A 150 21.65 -6.73 -10.24
CA PHE A 150 23.07 -6.96 -10.52
C PHE A 150 23.31 -7.58 -11.91
N LYS A 151 22.49 -8.56 -12.32
CA LYS A 151 22.68 -9.29 -13.58
C LYS A 151 22.14 -8.58 -14.82
N LYS A 152 21.10 -7.77 -14.65
CA LYS A 152 20.34 -7.10 -15.72
C LYS A 152 20.28 -5.59 -15.51
N SER A 153 21.35 -4.99 -14.97
CA SER A 153 21.36 -3.56 -14.62
C SER A 153 21.04 -2.67 -15.82
N THR A 154 21.61 -2.97 -16.98
CA THR A 154 21.37 -2.18 -18.21
C THR A 154 19.91 -2.18 -18.61
N GLU A 155 19.26 -3.36 -18.65
CA GLU A 155 17.85 -3.48 -19.02
C GLU A 155 16.92 -2.82 -17.99
N ILE A 156 17.27 -2.92 -16.70
CA ILE A 156 16.50 -2.30 -15.62
C ILE A 156 16.68 -0.78 -15.63
N ASP A 157 17.89 -0.27 -15.84
CA ASP A 157 18.16 1.16 -15.94
C ASP A 157 17.48 1.77 -17.17
N ASP A 158 17.46 1.08 -18.30
CA ASP A 158 16.71 1.49 -19.51
C ASP A 158 15.20 1.54 -19.24
N LEU A 159 14.65 0.58 -18.50
CA LEU A 159 13.27 0.59 -18.06
C LEU A 159 12.96 1.80 -17.16
N ILE A 160 13.81 2.07 -16.18
CA ILE A 160 13.68 3.21 -15.27
C ILE A 160 13.67 4.51 -16.07
N GLN A 161 14.65 4.70 -16.97
CA GLN A 161 14.74 5.88 -17.80
C GLN A 161 13.50 6.07 -18.68
N THR A 162 13.00 4.99 -19.27
CA THR A 162 11.77 5.01 -20.09
C THR A 162 10.56 5.42 -19.26
N LEU A 163 10.44 4.89 -18.02
CA LEU A 163 9.37 5.26 -17.10
C LEU A 163 9.48 6.73 -16.68
N GLU A 164 10.66 7.20 -16.29
CA GLU A 164 10.87 8.60 -15.87
C GLU A 164 10.49 9.58 -16.98
N VAL A 165 10.89 9.30 -18.23
CA VAL A 165 10.51 10.12 -19.40
C VAL A 165 9.01 10.09 -19.64
N SER A 166 8.39 8.90 -19.58
CA SER A 166 6.95 8.75 -19.81
C SER A 166 6.09 9.41 -18.72
N LEU A 167 6.64 9.57 -17.51
CA LEU A 167 5.94 10.14 -16.35
C LEU A 167 6.07 11.67 -16.26
N ILE A 168 6.91 12.31 -17.10
CA ILE A 168 7.03 13.79 -17.15
C ILE A 168 5.68 14.43 -17.47
N ASP A 169 4.88 13.81 -18.34
CA ASP A 169 3.58 14.32 -18.80
C ASP A 169 2.42 13.94 -17.83
N TYR A 170 2.71 13.23 -16.72
CA TYR A 170 1.70 12.74 -15.76
C TYR A 170 1.46 13.71 -14.58
N LYS A 171 1.99 14.92 -14.65
CA LYS A 171 1.86 15.95 -13.61
C LYS A 171 0.63 16.84 -13.79
#